data_63b6ccad6d603c63c45198bcbee82f4f
#
_entry.id   63b6ccad6d603c63c45198bcbee82f4f
#
_cell.length_a   1.000
_cell.length_b   1.000
_cell.length_c   1.000
_cell.angle_alpha   90.00
_cell.angle_beta   90.00
_cell.angle_gamma   90.00
#
_symmetry.space_group_name_H-M   'P 1'
#
loop_
_entity.id
_entity.type
_entity.pdbx_description
1 polymer ?
#
loop_
_entity_poly.entity_id
_entity_poly.type
_entity_poly.pdbx_seq_one_letter_code
_entity_poly.pdbx_strand_id
1 'polypeptide(L)'
;MVRPRLTDDGRAVTLDLHGARVDEALGLVGALVEEAARRGRTTARVVHGASTSGAGRRTIRTALWDALDAGDLAPHVTSSFRQEGAVLLGLAPHPAPLGGRLTLADLR
;
A
#
# COMPACT_ATOMS: atom_id res chain seq x y z
N MET A 1 4.97 20.76 -4.74
CA MET A 1 3.87 19.84 -5.01
C MET A 1 4.16 18.49 -4.37
N VAL A 2 3.24 18.00 -3.55
CA VAL A 2 3.41 16.70 -2.87
C VAL A 2 3.01 15.60 -3.82
N ARG A 3 3.84 14.56 -3.90
CA ARG A 3 3.60 13.40 -4.76
C ARG A 3 3.78 12.11 -3.96
N PRO A 4 3.12 11.02 -4.36
CA PRO A 4 3.39 9.73 -3.77
C PRO A 4 4.87 9.35 -3.87
N ARG A 5 5.36 8.66 -2.85
CA ARG A 5 6.75 8.21 -2.79
C ARG A 5 6.79 6.74 -2.40
N LEU A 6 7.74 6.03 -2.96
CA LEU A 6 7.97 4.63 -2.63
C LEU A 6 9.42 4.43 -2.23
N THR A 7 9.63 3.75 -1.11
CA THR A 7 10.96 3.31 -0.68
C THR A 7 10.94 1.81 -0.45
N ASP A 8 12.05 1.15 -0.73
CA ASP A 8 12.18 -0.30 -0.61
C ASP A 8 13.55 -0.59 0.03
N ASP A 9 13.55 -1.21 1.20
CA ASP A 9 14.78 -1.54 1.93
C ASP A 9 15.22 -3.00 1.73
N GLY A 10 14.54 -3.76 0.88
CA GLY A 10 14.83 -5.16 0.62
C GLY A 10 13.96 -6.14 1.40
N ARG A 11 13.34 -5.69 2.48
CA ARG A 11 12.43 -6.51 3.28
C ARG A 11 11.04 -5.92 3.34
N ALA A 12 10.97 -4.61 3.49
CA ALA A 12 9.73 -3.88 3.59
C ALA A 12 9.72 -2.76 2.57
N VAL A 13 8.54 -2.46 2.06
CA VAL A 13 8.32 -1.31 1.19
C VAL A 13 7.44 -0.32 1.92
N THR A 14 7.67 0.97 1.68
CA THR A 14 6.85 2.04 2.24
C THR A 14 6.33 2.89 1.09
N LEU A 15 5.02 2.98 0.99
CA LEU A 15 4.34 3.82 0.02
C LEU A 15 3.67 4.97 0.75
N ASP A 16 4.13 6.18 0.47
CA ASP A 16 3.54 7.40 1.00
C ASP A 16 2.58 7.95 -0.04
N LEU A 17 1.31 8.03 0.31
CA LEU A 17 0.24 8.41 -0.61
C LEU A 17 -0.09 9.91 -0.58
N HIS A 18 0.73 10.73 0.07
CA HIS A 18 0.49 12.18 0.08
C HIS A 18 0.40 12.73 -1.35
N GLY A 19 -0.63 13.50 -1.59
CA GLY A 19 -0.88 14.08 -2.91
C GLY A 19 -1.62 13.20 -3.89
N ALA A 20 -1.87 11.94 -3.54
CA ALA A 20 -2.64 11.03 -4.39
C ALA A 20 -4.13 11.25 -4.22
N ARG A 21 -4.88 11.00 -5.28
CA ARG A 21 -6.33 10.93 -5.22
C ARG A 21 -6.74 9.54 -4.72
N VAL A 22 -7.98 9.39 -4.26
CA VAL A 22 -8.45 8.12 -3.70
C VAL A 22 -8.34 6.98 -4.70
N ASP A 23 -8.81 7.17 -5.92
CA ASP A 23 -8.75 6.15 -6.96
C ASP A 23 -7.31 5.80 -7.36
N GLU A 24 -6.45 6.82 -7.47
CA GLU A 24 -5.02 6.62 -7.74
C GLU A 24 -4.37 5.84 -6.59
N ALA A 25 -4.67 6.23 -5.35
CA ALA A 25 -4.10 5.58 -4.18
C ALA A 25 -4.46 4.09 -4.13
N LEU A 26 -5.73 3.74 -4.38
CA LEU A 26 -6.16 2.35 -4.38
C LEU A 26 -5.46 1.54 -5.47
N GLY A 27 -5.29 2.13 -6.66
CA GLY A 27 -4.57 1.49 -7.74
C GLY A 27 -3.10 1.25 -7.40
N LEU A 28 -2.45 2.23 -6.79
CA LEU A 28 -1.05 2.10 -6.36
C LEU A 28 -0.89 1.04 -5.28
N VAL A 29 -1.79 0.98 -4.30
CA VAL A 29 -1.73 -0.03 -3.23
C VAL A 29 -1.94 -1.43 -3.80
N GLY A 30 -2.90 -1.60 -4.71
CA GLY A 30 -3.12 -2.90 -5.35
C GLY A 30 -1.88 -3.39 -6.08
N ALA A 31 -1.27 -2.52 -6.88
CA ALA A 31 -0.04 -2.85 -7.59
C ALA A 31 1.12 -3.09 -6.61
N LEU A 32 1.19 -2.31 -5.53
CA LEU A 32 2.24 -2.44 -4.51
C LEU A 32 2.24 -3.82 -3.89
N VAL A 33 1.09 -4.29 -3.40
CA VAL A 33 1.05 -5.57 -2.69
C VAL A 33 1.37 -6.73 -3.63
N GLU A 34 0.94 -6.66 -4.87
CA GLU A 34 1.25 -7.67 -5.87
C GLU A 34 2.75 -7.70 -6.18
N GLU A 35 3.34 -6.56 -6.52
CA GLU A 35 4.73 -6.48 -6.90
C GLU A 35 5.67 -6.74 -5.72
N ALA A 36 5.34 -6.22 -4.54
CA ALA A 36 6.16 -6.42 -3.35
C ALA A 36 6.18 -7.90 -2.93
N ALA A 37 5.02 -8.56 -2.96
CA ALA A 37 4.95 -9.99 -2.68
C ALA A 37 5.76 -10.80 -3.69
N ARG A 38 5.65 -10.45 -4.96
CA ARG A 38 6.38 -11.13 -6.04
C ARG A 38 7.89 -11.00 -5.86
N ARG A 39 8.37 -9.89 -5.32
CA ARG A 39 9.79 -9.64 -5.07
C ARG A 39 10.27 -10.17 -3.72
N GLY A 40 9.42 -10.86 -2.97
CA GLY A 40 9.80 -11.48 -1.71
C GLY A 40 9.79 -10.53 -0.51
N ARG A 41 9.14 -9.39 -0.63
CA ARG A 41 9.00 -8.48 0.52
C ARG A 41 7.99 -9.06 1.50
N THR A 42 8.23 -8.83 2.79
CA THR A 42 7.39 -9.40 3.84
C THR A 42 6.36 -8.41 4.37
N THR A 43 6.62 -7.12 4.21
CA THR A 43 5.77 -6.07 4.77
C THR A 43 5.66 -4.90 3.80
N ALA A 44 4.45 -4.35 3.71
CA ALA A 44 4.21 -3.10 3.03
C ALA A 44 3.60 -2.11 4.02
N ARG A 45 4.23 -0.96 4.17
CA ARG A 45 3.69 0.13 4.98
C ARG A 45 3.09 1.17 4.05
N VAL A 46 1.81 1.45 4.23
CA VAL A 46 1.10 2.43 3.41
C VAL A 46 0.78 3.64 4.29
N VAL A 47 1.37 4.77 3.97
CA VAL A 47 1.14 6.02 4.71
C VAL A 47 0.05 6.82 3.97
N HIS A 48 -1.13 6.88 4.59
CA HIS A 48 -2.29 7.56 4.01
C HIS A 48 -2.61 8.90 4.68
N GLY A 49 -1.93 9.21 5.78
CA GLY A 49 -2.18 10.41 6.56
C GLY A 49 -3.37 10.26 7.50
N ALA A 50 -3.39 11.09 8.53
CA ALA A 50 -4.44 11.10 9.54
C ALA A 50 -5.51 12.15 9.24
N SER A 51 -5.64 12.58 7.98
CA SER A 51 -6.55 13.66 7.61
C SER A 51 -8.00 13.29 7.85
N THR A 52 -8.70 14.12 8.56
CA THR A 52 -10.13 14.04 8.77
C THR A 52 -10.87 15.12 8.01
N SER A 53 -10.17 15.91 7.22
CA SER A 53 -10.77 16.98 6.44
C SER A 53 -11.62 16.40 5.31
N GLY A 54 -12.63 17.15 4.91
CA GLY A 54 -13.52 16.73 3.83
C GLY A 54 -14.71 15.93 4.34
N ALA A 55 -15.38 16.42 5.36
CA ALA A 55 -16.61 15.82 5.87
C ALA A 55 -17.54 15.45 4.71
N GLY A 56 -18.03 14.21 4.69
CA GLY A 56 -18.87 13.69 3.62
C GLY A 56 -18.09 13.14 2.42
N ARG A 57 -16.77 13.25 2.43
CA ARG A 57 -15.93 12.70 1.36
C ARG A 57 -15.22 11.43 1.82
N ARG A 58 -15.08 10.50 0.90
CA ARG A 58 -14.31 9.29 1.14
C ARG A 58 -12.83 9.65 1.17
N THR A 59 -12.15 9.34 2.29
CA THR A 59 -10.71 9.55 2.42
C THR A 59 -9.95 8.33 1.92
N ILE A 60 -8.65 8.50 1.65
CA ILE A 60 -7.79 7.37 1.29
C ILE A 60 -7.81 6.33 2.41
N ARG A 61 -7.76 6.76 3.67
CA ARG A 61 -7.81 5.86 4.82
C ARG A 61 -9.08 5.00 4.80
N THR A 62 -10.24 5.63 4.65
CA THR A 62 -11.52 4.91 4.62
C THR A 62 -11.60 3.96 3.44
N ALA A 63 -11.21 4.44 2.26
CA ALA A 63 -11.22 3.61 1.04
C ALA A 63 -10.31 2.40 1.19
N LEU A 64 -9.12 2.59 1.78
CA LEU A 64 -8.15 1.52 1.98
C LEU A 64 -8.67 0.49 2.98
N TRP A 65 -9.26 0.96 4.10
CA TRP A 65 -9.85 0.06 5.08
C TRP A 65 -11.01 -0.73 4.50
N ASP A 66 -11.85 -0.09 3.68
CA ASP A 66 -12.94 -0.78 2.99
C ASP A 66 -12.41 -1.86 2.03
N ALA A 67 -11.35 -1.57 1.30
CA ALA A 67 -10.72 -2.53 0.40
C ALA A 67 -10.16 -3.74 1.17
N LEU A 68 -9.53 -3.49 2.33
CA LEU A 68 -9.03 -4.57 3.19
C LEU A 68 -10.17 -5.43 3.70
N ASP A 69 -11.24 -4.81 4.17
CA ASP A 69 -12.40 -5.53 4.72
C ASP A 69 -13.14 -6.32 3.64
N ALA A 70 -13.14 -5.83 2.41
CA ALA A 70 -13.77 -6.51 1.29
C ALA A 70 -12.92 -7.65 0.70
N GLY A 71 -11.65 -7.76 1.12
CA GLY A 71 -10.74 -8.77 0.60
C GLY A 71 -10.14 -8.43 -0.74
N ASP A 72 -10.20 -7.17 -1.17
CA ASP A 72 -9.73 -6.74 -2.48
C ASP A 72 -8.21 -6.88 -2.63
N LEU A 73 -7.48 -6.92 -1.52
CA LEU A 73 -6.02 -7.06 -1.52
C LEU A 73 -5.54 -8.50 -1.30
N ALA A 74 -6.46 -9.43 -1.04
CA ALA A 74 -6.14 -10.84 -0.98
C ALA A 74 -5.92 -11.37 -2.42
N PRO A 75 -5.07 -12.40 -2.59
CA PRO A 75 -4.36 -13.18 -1.58
C PRO A 75 -2.99 -12.61 -1.18
N HIS A 76 -2.62 -11.43 -1.69
CA HIS A 76 -1.28 -10.89 -1.46
C HIS A 76 -1.08 -10.39 -0.03
N VAL A 77 -2.14 -9.96 0.63
CA VAL A 77 -2.11 -9.48 2.01
C VAL A 77 -2.67 -10.54 2.94
N THR A 78 -1.84 -10.97 3.89
CA THR A 78 -2.22 -12.02 4.86
C THR A 78 -2.60 -11.44 6.21
N SER A 79 -2.19 -10.21 6.51
CA SER A 79 -2.50 -9.54 7.77
C SER A 79 -2.46 -8.04 7.57
N SER A 80 -3.12 -7.31 8.46
CA SER A 80 -3.06 -5.87 8.44
C SER A 80 -3.05 -5.32 9.86
N PHE A 81 -2.32 -4.23 10.07
CA PHE A 81 -2.27 -3.53 11.34
C PHE A 81 -2.51 -2.04 11.07
N ARG A 82 -3.66 -1.56 11.51
CA ARG A 82 -4.10 -0.19 11.27
C ARG A 82 -3.53 0.75 12.32
N GLN A 83 -2.88 1.81 11.87
CA GLN A 83 -2.32 2.84 12.72
C GLN A 83 -2.93 4.18 12.34
N GLU A 84 -2.73 5.18 13.19
CA GLU A 84 -3.08 6.55 12.84
C GLU A 84 -2.15 6.99 11.70
N GLY A 85 -2.72 7.34 10.57
CA GLY A 85 -1.95 7.83 9.43
C GLY A 85 -1.32 6.77 8.54
N ALA A 86 -1.34 5.48 8.93
CA ALA A 86 -0.71 4.43 8.14
C ALA A 86 -1.36 3.08 8.39
N VAL A 87 -1.08 2.13 7.51
CA VAL A 87 -1.42 0.72 7.72
C VAL A 87 -0.21 -0.14 7.35
N LEU A 88 0.06 -1.14 8.20
CA LEU A 88 1.08 -2.14 7.92
C LEU A 88 0.40 -3.39 7.35
N LEU A 89 0.89 -3.85 6.22
CA LEU A 89 0.35 -5.03 5.54
C LEU A 89 1.39 -6.14 5.57
N GLY A 90 1.02 -7.29 6.11
CA GLY A 90 1.82 -8.50 5.99
C GLY A 90 1.56 -9.12 4.62
N LEU A 91 2.63 -9.45 3.91
CA LEU A 91 2.54 -9.96 2.54
C LEU A 91 2.70 -11.47 2.50
N ALA A 92 1.94 -12.08 1.60
CA ALA A 92 2.03 -13.52 1.37
C ALA A 92 3.41 -13.86 0.79
N PRO A 93 4.09 -14.92 1.30
CA PRO A 93 5.37 -15.31 0.75
C PRO A 93 5.24 -15.80 -0.69
N HIS A 94 6.25 -15.53 -1.50
CA HIS A 94 6.32 -16.00 -2.87
C HIS A 94 7.34 -17.15 -2.94
N PRO A 95 7.00 -18.28 -3.56
CA PRO A 95 7.91 -19.44 -3.60
C PRO A 95 9.19 -19.21 -4.38
N ALA A 96 9.17 -18.26 -5.33
CA ALA A 96 10.33 -17.93 -6.13
C ALA A 96 10.44 -16.41 -6.29
N PRO A 97 10.89 -15.69 -5.24
CA PRO A 97 10.94 -14.23 -5.28
C PRO A 97 11.93 -13.74 -6.35
N LEU A 98 11.48 -12.72 -7.09
CA LEU A 98 12.29 -12.14 -8.18
C LEU A 98 13.45 -11.29 -7.69
N GLY A 99 13.34 -10.72 -6.47
CA GLY A 99 14.31 -9.77 -5.96
C GLY A 99 14.26 -8.44 -6.70
N GLY A 100 15.28 -7.61 -6.46
CA GLY A 100 15.36 -6.28 -7.06
C GLY A 100 14.53 -5.25 -6.32
N ARG A 101 14.93 -3.98 -6.41
CA ARG A 101 14.21 -2.89 -5.76
C ARG A 101 12.96 -2.50 -6.52
N LEU A 102 11.90 -2.31 -5.76
CA LEU A 102 10.65 -1.80 -6.28
C LEU A 102 10.71 -0.28 -6.37
N THR A 103 10.20 0.27 -7.46
CA THR A 103 10.11 1.71 -7.66
C THR A 103 8.67 2.10 -7.93
N LEU A 104 8.36 3.38 -7.76
CA LEU A 104 7.02 3.87 -8.03
C LEU A 104 6.60 3.62 -9.48
N ALA A 105 7.54 3.69 -10.40
CA ALA A 105 7.27 3.42 -11.81
C ALA A 105 6.76 1.99 -12.05
N ASP A 106 7.19 1.03 -11.23
CA ASP A 106 6.75 -0.36 -11.32
C ASP A 106 5.27 -0.54 -10.97
N LEU A 107 4.68 0.45 -10.28
CA LEU A 107 3.28 0.40 -9.87
C LEU A 107 2.33 1.04 -10.89
N ARG A 108 2.86 1.64 -11.92
CA ARG A 108 2.05 2.37 -12.92
C ARG A 108 2.02 1.70 -14.27
#